data_cc73fcab4a32cdce76c47d0603789d6b
#
_entry.id   cc73fcab4a32cdce76c47d0603789d6b
#
_cell.length_a   1.000
_cell.length_b   1.000
_cell.length_c   1.000
_cell.angle_alpha   90.00
_cell.angle_beta   90.00
_cell.angle_gamma   90.00
#
_symmetry.space_group_name_H-M   'P 1'
#
loop_
_entity.id
_entity.type
_entity.pdbx_description
1 polymer ?
#
loop_
_entity_poly.entity_id
_entity_poly.type
_entity_poly.pdbx_seq_one_letter_code
_entity_poly.pdbx_strand_id
1 'polypeptide(L)'
;MKRKVRTRKLGIKFKILIPVCVCVLVVCVVMGVNSYKHIQDGMVEMGVQEADMAADLTLRMLDGDEVEQIVPGAEESDAYKGVLAALKNMKDSCGIAYLYTLYTDGTNVYYGVDVEATEDVSYLGDPFADSYEELKSVFEGQEYVQDYIDETEDGDLITVYKPITNSAGKVVAVLGCDYDASDITARLEASLVGVVKIGAVCIVLAVAALSIIISTITRGLQKAMSFS
;
A
#
# COMPACT_ATOMS: atom_id res chain seq x y z
N MET A 1 35.54 -52.54 8.73
CA MET A 1 34.66 -52.67 7.51
C MET A 1 34.24 -51.28 7.02
N LYS A 2 34.91 -50.71 6.01
CA LYS A 2 34.60 -49.36 5.49
C LYS A 2 33.50 -49.49 4.44
N ARG A 3 32.31 -48.98 4.72
CA ARG A 3 31.18 -48.91 3.78
C ARG A 3 31.51 -47.88 2.69
N LYS A 4 31.83 -48.33 1.47
CA LYS A 4 32.03 -47.49 0.29
C LYS A 4 30.68 -46.84 -0.07
N VAL A 5 30.51 -45.52 0.17
CA VAL A 5 29.37 -44.74 -0.31
C VAL A 5 29.48 -44.71 -1.83
N ARG A 6 28.60 -45.44 -2.50
CA ARG A 6 28.48 -45.49 -3.98
C ARG A 6 27.83 -44.22 -4.44
N THR A 7 28.58 -43.17 -4.78
CA THR A 7 28.06 -41.96 -5.42
C THR A 7 27.46 -42.34 -6.78
N ARG A 8 26.13 -42.32 -6.85
CA ARG A 8 25.39 -42.51 -8.11
C ARG A 8 25.77 -41.37 -9.04
N LYS A 9 26.57 -41.59 -10.09
CA LYS A 9 26.85 -40.60 -11.12
C LYS A 9 25.54 -40.23 -11.80
N LEU A 10 25.09 -38.95 -11.67
CA LEU A 10 23.93 -38.44 -12.39
C LEU A 10 24.11 -38.66 -13.89
N GLY A 11 23.11 -39.24 -14.56
CA GLY A 11 23.11 -39.44 -15.99
C GLY A 11 23.17 -38.08 -16.73
N ILE A 12 23.67 -38.09 -17.97
CA ILE A 12 23.79 -36.88 -18.82
C ILE A 12 22.50 -36.09 -18.89
N LYS A 13 21.34 -36.75 -18.88
CA LYS A 13 20.01 -36.11 -18.85
C LYS A 13 19.84 -35.15 -17.68
N PHE A 14 20.21 -35.56 -16.47
CA PHE A 14 20.10 -34.71 -15.27
C PHE A 14 21.13 -33.58 -15.23
N LYS A 15 22.32 -33.80 -15.81
CA LYS A 15 23.34 -32.74 -15.89
C LYS A 15 22.94 -31.57 -16.76
N ILE A 16 22.09 -31.78 -17.75
CA ILE A 16 21.56 -30.71 -18.64
C ILE A 16 20.26 -30.17 -18.07
N LEU A 17 19.36 -31.02 -17.60
CA LEU A 17 18.04 -30.63 -17.11
C LEU A 17 18.12 -29.71 -15.91
N ILE A 18 18.96 -30.03 -14.92
CA ILE A 18 19.05 -29.24 -13.67
C ILE A 18 19.47 -27.79 -13.93
N PRO A 19 20.57 -27.47 -14.65
CA PRO A 19 20.94 -26.08 -14.89
C PRO A 19 19.87 -25.28 -15.66
N VAL A 20 19.25 -25.89 -16.65
CA VAL A 20 18.18 -25.20 -17.42
C VAL A 20 16.95 -24.95 -16.57
N CYS A 21 16.52 -25.93 -15.74
CA CYS A 21 15.43 -25.71 -14.81
C CYS A 21 15.75 -24.61 -13.79
N VAL A 22 16.98 -24.56 -13.28
CA VAL A 22 17.43 -23.49 -12.37
C VAL A 22 17.38 -22.13 -13.08
N CYS A 23 17.87 -22.02 -14.31
CA CYS A 23 17.81 -20.78 -15.06
C CYS A 23 16.35 -20.31 -15.29
N VAL A 24 15.47 -21.22 -15.68
CA VAL A 24 14.03 -20.89 -15.88
C VAL A 24 13.42 -20.43 -14.55
N LEU A 25 13.70 -21.12 -13.46
CA LEU A 25 13.20 -20.75 -12.13
C LEU A 25 13.67 -19.35 -11.72
N VAL A 26 14.96 -19.06 -11.89
CA VAL A 26 15.52 -17.73 -11.59
C VAL A 26 14.82 -16.64 -12.42
N VAL A 27 14.64 -16.86 -13.72
CA VAL A 27 13.93 -15.91 -14.58
C VAL A 27 12.49 -15.70 -14.12
N CYS A 28 11.77 -16.79 -13.81
CA CYS A 28 10.38 -16.69 -13.31
C CYS A 28 10.30 -15.91 -11.99
N VAL A 29 11.22 -16.15 -11.06
CA VAL A 29 11.26 -15.42 -9.78
C VAL A 29 11.54 -13.93 -10.00
N VAL A 30 12.55 -13.60 -10.81
CA VAL A 30 12.91 -12.20 -11.09
C VAL A 30 11.74 -11.46 -11.76
N MET A 31 11.13 -12.08 -12.78
CA MET A 31 9.96 -11.47 -13.45
C MET A 31 8.76 -11.34 -12.50
N GLY A 32 8.51 -12.35 -11.67
CA GLY A 32 7.41 -12.33 -10.70
C GLY A 32 7.57 -11.21 -9.68
N VAL A 33 8.77 -11.07 -9.10
CA VAL A 33 9.08 -9.99 -8.13
C VAL A 33 8.95 -8.62 -8.78
N ASN A 34 9.47 -8.47 -9.99
CA ASN A 34 9.38 -7.20 -10.70
C ASN A 34 7.92 -6.82 -11.05
N SER A 35 7.14 -7.78 -11.54
CA SER A 35 5.71 -7.59 -11.81
C SER A 35 4.93 -7.21 -10.55
N TYR A 36 5.20 -7.89 -9.43
CA TYR A 36 4.54 -7.59 -8.16
C TYR A 36 4.83 -6.16 -7.70
N LYS A 37 6.11 -5.74 -7.73
CA LYS A 37 6.48 -4.36 -7.37
C LYS A 37 5.78 -3.32 -8.23
N HIS A 38 5.75 -3.51 -9.55
CA HIS A 38 5.05 -2.59 -10.44
C HIS A 38 3.55 -2.48 -10.16
N ILE A 39 2.90 -3.59 -9.80
CA ILE A 39 1.48 -3.59 -9.43
C ILE A 39 1.32 -2.85 -8.10
N GLN A 40 2.15 -3.14 -7.11
CA GLN A 40 2.13 -2.49 -5.81
C GLN A 40 2.29 -0.98 -5.94
N ASP A 41 3.38 -0.54 -6.59
CA ASP A 41 3.68 0.88 -6.77
C ASP A 41 2.52 1.62 -7.47
N GLY A 42 1.97 1.03 -8.54
CA GLY A 42 0.85 1.63 -9.27
C GLY A 42 -0.45 1.69 -8.47
N MET A 43 -0.73 0.70 -7.62
CA MET A 43 -1.94 0.70 -6.79
C MET A 43 -1.82 1.66 -5.60
N VAL A 44 -0.64 1.72 -4.97
CA VAL A 44 -0.37 2.71 -3.92
C VAL A 44 -0.45 4.12 -4.48
N GLU A 45 0.16 4.39 -5.66
CA GLU A 45 0.07 5.69 -6.32
C GLU A 45 -1.38 6.12 -6.60
N MET A 46 -2.25 5.19 -6.99
CA MET A 46 -3.67 5.48 -7.17
C MET A 46 -4.35 5.86 -5.85
N GLY A 47 -4.11 5.10 -4.77
CA GLY A 47 -4.65 5.42 -3.44
C GLY A 47 -4.18 6.78 -2.92
N VAL A 48 -2.88 7.09 -3.11
CA VAL A 48 -2.30 8.39 -2.79
C VAL A 48 -3.01 9.52 -3.56
N GLN A 49 -3.23 9.35 -4.87
CA GLN A 49 -3.91 10.34 -5.69
C GLN A 49 -5.38 10.55 -5.27
N GLU A 50 -6.08 9.48 -4.86
CA GLU A 50 -7.44 9.57 -4.36
C GLU A 50 -7.51 10.32 -3.02
N ALA A 51 -6.62 10.01 -2.08
CA ALA A 51 -6.53 10.71 -0.80
C ALA A 51 -6.17 12.19 -0.98
N ASP A 52 -5.15 12.47 -1.79
CA ASP A 52 -4.69 13.84 -2.06
C ASP A 52 -5.77 14.69 -2.74
N MET A 53 -6.47 14.13 -3.72
CA MET A 53 -7.59 14.80 -4.39
C MET A 53 -8.76 15.06 -3.44
N ALA A 54 -9.10 14.10 -2.58
CA ALA A 54 -10.16 14.27 -1.59
C ALA A 54 -9.81 15.37 -0.58
N ALA A 55 -8.55 15.40 -0.11
CA ALA A 55 -8.05 16.45 0.76
C ALA A 55 -8.12 17.84 0.10
N ASP A 56 -7.69 17.96 -1.15
CA ASP A 56 -7.77 19.22 -1.92
C ASP A 56 -9.20 19.70 -2.11
N LEU A 57 -10.12 18.81 -2.44
CA LEU A 57 -11.53 19.15 -2.59
C LEU A 57 -12.14 19.58 -1.25
N THR A 58 -11.78 18.92 -0.16
CA THR A 58 -12.21 19.26 1.19
C THR A 58 -11.73 20.65 1.58
N LEU A 59 -10.45 20.97 1.37
CA LEU A 59 -9.90 22.30 1.66
C LEU A 59 -10.64 23.43 0.94
N ARG A 60 -11.11 23.21 -0.28
CA ARG A 60 -11.90 24.20 -1.04
C ARG A 60 -13.28 24.46 -0.46
N MET A 61 -13.79 23.56 0.36
CA MET A 61 -15.10 23.67 1.01
C MET A 61 -15.01 24.26 2.41
N LEU A 62 -13.81 24.32 2.99
CA LEU A 62 -13.57 24.84 4.33
C LEU A 62 -13.20 26.33 4.28
N ASP A 63 -13.77 27.09 5.20
CA ASP A 63 -13.35 28.47 5.48
C ASP A 63 -12.40 28.44 6.70
N GLY A 64 -11.11 28.79 6.48
CA GLY A 64 -10.12 28.77 7.55
C GLY A 64 -10.42 29.78 8.67
N ASP A 65 -11.15 30.85 8.38
CA ASP A 65 -11.60 31.81 9.40
C ASP A 65 -12.69 31.21 10.31
N GLU A 66 -13.54 30.30 9.79
CA GLU A 66 -14.47 29.52 10.59
C GLU A 66 -13.75 28.43 11.39
N VAL A 67 -12.81 27.74 10.76
CA VAL A 67 -12.01 26.69 11.43
C VAL A 67 -11.21 27.26 12.61
N GLU A 68 -10.64 28.47 12.49
CA GLU A 68 -9.90 29.15 13.58
C GLU A 68 -10.79 29.42 14.83
N GLN A 69 -12.11 29.46 14.67
CA GLN A 69 -13.04 29.68 15.80
C GLN A 69 -13.37 28.40 16.57
N ILE A 70 -12.97 27.24 16.04
CA ILE A 70 -13.25 25.94 16.67
C ILE A 70 -12.20 25.69 17.75
N VAL A 71 -12.60 25.95 18.98
CA VAL A 71 -11.82 25.75 20.21
C VAL A 71 -12.59 24.84 21.15
N PRO A 72 -11.97 24.15 22.12
CA PRO A 72 -12.67 23.32 23.08
C PRO A 72 -13.89 24.03 23.71
N GLY A 73 -15.05 23.39 23.63
CA GLY A 73 -16.34 23.96 24.05
C GLY A 73 -17.14 24.64 22.95
N ALA A 74 -16.67 24.62 21.70
CA ALA A 74 -17.32 25.23 20.55
C ALA A 74 -18.21 24.24 19.75
N GLU A 75 -18.50 23.05 20.26
CA GLU A 75 -19.20 21.95 19.56
C GLU A 75 -20.63 22.34 19.12
N GLU A 76 -21.23 23.27 19.84
CA GLU A 76 -22.57 23.79 19.50
C GLU A 76 -22.54 25.02 18.57
N SER A 77 -21.37 25.53 18.23
CA SER A 77 -21.23 26.71 17.35
C SER A 77 -21.63 26.42 15.92
N ASP A 78 -22.04 27.46 15.20
CA ASP A 78 -22.37 27.37 13.77
C ASP A 78 -21.11 27.01 12.94
N ALA A 79 -19.92 27.49 13.35
CA ALA A 79 -18.64 27.18 12.71
C ALA A 79 -18.34 25.67 12.81
N TYR A 80 -18.42 25.07 14.02
CA TYR A 80 -18.22 23.63 14.19
C TYR A 80 -19.20 22.81 13.35
N LYS A 81 -20.50 23.14 13.42
CA LYS A 81 -21.54 22.43 12.66
C LYS A 81 -21.36 22.58 11.14
N GLY A 82 -20.90 23.73 10.68
CA GLY A 82 -20.60 23.99 9.27
C GLY A 82 -19.44 23.14 8.77
N VAL A 83 -18.32 23.13 9.51
CA VAL A 83 -17.15 22.31 9.19
C VAL A 83 -17.49 20.82 9.25
N LEU A 84 -18.19 20.35 10.28
CA LEU A 84 -18.65 18.97 10.40
C LEU A 84 -19.50 18.53 9.21
N ALA A 85 -20.43 19.37 8.79
CA ALA A 85 -21.28 19.08 7.63
C ALA A 85 -20.48 19.03 6.32
N ALA A 86 -19.49 19.92 6.14
CA ALA A 86 -18.61 19.91 4.97
C ALA A 86 -17.76 18.65 4.90
N LEU A 87 -17.11 18.29 6.00
CA LEU A 87 -16.29 17.05 6.10
C LEU A 87 -17.14 15.81 5.86
N LYS A 88 -18.34 15.72 6.46
CA LYS A 88 -19.25 14.60 6.29
C LYS A 88 -19.69 14.42 4.83
N ASN A 89 -20.09 15.50 4.18
CA ASN A 89 -20.48 15.45 2.77
C ASN A 89 -19.31 14.95 1.89
N MET A 90 -18.08 15.33 2.21
CA MET A 90 -16.92 14.94 1.44
C MET A 90 -16.56 13.47 1.69
N LYS A 91 -16.54 13.02 2.95
CA LYS A 91 -16.33 11.61 3.30
C LYS A 91 -17.31 10.70 2.56
N ASP A 92 -18.59 11.02 2.60
CA ASP A 92 -19.66 10.26 1.94
C ASP A 92 -19.52 10.25 0.41
N SER A 93 -18.97 11.33 -0.19
CA SER A 93 -18.84 11.48 -1.63
C SER A 93 -17.59 10.82 -2.22
N CYS A 94 -16.48 10.82 -1.49
CA CYS A 94 -15.16 10.35 -1.97
C CYS A 94 -14.77 8.98 -1.45
N GLY A 95 -15.54 8.37 -0.54
CA GLY A 95 -15.22 7.04 0.01
C GLY A 95 -13.95 7.02 0.88
N ILE A 96 -13.64 8.14 1.52
CA ILE A 96 -12.51 8.27 2.45
C ILE A 96 -12.84 7.58 3.77
N ALA A 97 -11.87 6.86 4.35
CA ALA A 97 -12.06 6.16 5.61
C ALA A 97 -12.24 7.14 6.78
N TYR A 98 -11.26 8.04 6.95
CA TYR A 98 -11.29 9.05 8.01
C TYR A 98 -11.02 10.43 7.44
N LEU A 99 -11.74 11.43 7.94
CA LEU A 99 -11.61 12.82 7.54
C LEU A 99 -11.83 13.70 8.75
N TYR A 100 -10.80 14.40 9.17
CA TYR A 100 -10.78 15.15 10.43
C TYR A 100 -9.89 16.38 10.34
N THR A 101 -10.02 17.27 11.32
CA THR A 101 -9.13 18.41 11.48
C THR A 101 -8.34 18.27 12.77
N LEU A 102 -7.09 18.76 12.75
CA LEU A 102 -6.19 18.78 13.91
C LEU A 102 -5.78 20.22 14.20
N TYR A 103 -5.60 20.53 15.49
CA TYR A 103 -5.00 21.78 15.92
C TYR A 103 -3.91 21.54 16.97
N THR A 104 -3.10 22.57 17.28
CA THR A 104 -1.99 22.42 18.20
C THR A 104 -1.91 23.59 19.19
N ASP A 105 -1.43 23.30 20.40
CA ASP A 105 -1.02 24.30 21.39
C ASP A 105 0.48 24.67 21.28
N GLY A 106 1.17 24.15 20.26
CA GLY A 106 2.61 24.30 20.04
C GLY A 106 3.46 23.20 20.70
N THR A 107 2.86 22.28 21.42
CA THR A 107 3.53 21.15 22.08
C THR A 107 2.83 19.83 21.77
N ASN A 108 1.50 19.83 21.84
CA ASN A 108 0.64 18.67 21.58
C ASN A 108 -0.28 18.95 20.40
N VAL A 109 -0.79 17.89 19.83
CA VAL A 109 -1.79 17.92 18.76
C VAL A 109 -3.10 17.35 19.29
N TYR A 110 -4.20 17.94 18.87
CA TYR A 110 -5.53 17.60 19.32
C TYR A 110 -6.49 17.50 18.13
N TYR A 111 -7.51 16.66 18.25
CA TYR A 111 -8.62 16.63 17.31
C TYR A 111 -9.43 17.91 17.37
N GLY A 112 -9.74 18.46 16.20
CA GLY A 112 -10.71 19.53 16.02
C GLY A 112 -12.10 18.96 15.72
N VAL A 113 -12.42 18.79 14.45
CA VAL A 113 -13.66 18.18 13.99
C VAL A 113 -13.35 16.82 13.38
N ASP A 114 -14.01 15.77 13.87
CA ASP A 114 -13.94 14.42 13.34
C ASP A 114 -15.35 14.01 12.89
N VAL A 115 -15.42 13.30 11.74
CA VAL A 115 -16.68 12.85 11.14
C VAL A 115 -16.93 11.36 11.27
N GLU A 116 -16.16 10.67 12.13
CA GLU A 116 -16.40 9.26 12.36
C GLU A 116 -17.81 9.04 12.93
N ALA A 117 -18.48 8.00 12.44
CA ALA A 117 -19.86 7.69 12.80
C ALA A 117 -19.99 6.58 13.84
N THR A 118 -18.86 6.06 14.32
CA THR A 118 -18.81 4.91 15.25
C THR A 118 -18.54 5.35 16.70
N GLU A 119 -18.43 4.38 17.61
CA GLU A 119 -18.05 4.63 19.01
C GLU A 119 -16.60 5.15 19.14
N ASP A 120 -15.83 5.08 18.05
CA ASP A 120 -14.41 5.49 17.97
C ASP A 120 -14.22 6.94 17.54
N VAL A 121 -15.31 7.75 17.48
CA VAL A 121 -15.24 9.18 17.15
C VAL A 121 -14.37 9.92 18.17
N SER A 122 -13.41 10.71 17.67
CA SER A 122 -12.63 11.60 18.52
C SER A 122 -13.34 12.92 18.73
N TYR A 123 -13.43 13.36 19.98
CA TYR A 123 -14.08 14.61 20.35
C TYR A 123 -13.12 15.80 20.24
N LEU A 124 -13.71 16.98 20.08
CA LEU A 124 -12.95 18.24 20.06
C LEU A 124 -12.09 18.36 21.33
N GLY A 125 -10.78 18.44 21.15
CA GLY A 125 -9.81 18.52 22.21
C GLY A 125 -9.24 17.20 22.72
N ASP A 126 -9.69 16.05 22.15
CA ASP A 126 -9.03 14.78 22.44
C ASP A 126 -7.61 14.77 21.89
N PRO A 127 -6.64 14.19 22.62
CA PRO A 127 -5.25 14.16 22.18
C PRO A 127 -5.09 13.28 20.93
N PHE A 128 -4.38 13.81 19.94
CA PHE A 128 -3.97 13.04 18.77
C PHE A 128 -2.73 12.20 19.10
N ALA A 129 -2.63 11.00 18.52
CA ALA A 129 -1.57 10.04 18.87
C ALA A 129 -0.18 10.48 18.40
N ASP A 130 -0.10 11.14 17.22
CA ASP A 130 1.17 11.59 16.67
C ASP A 130 1.69 12.84 17.39
N SER A 131 3.01 12.91 17.50
CA SER A 131 3.64 14.04 18.16
C SER A 131 3.58 15.30 17.28
N TYR A 132 3.58 16.48 17.93
CA TYR A 132 3.71 17.75 17.22
C TYR A 132 4.93 17.79 16.28
N GLU A 133 6.05 17.17 16.65
CA GLU A 133 7.28 17.16 15.83
C GLU A 133 7.07 16.44 14.47
N GLU A 134 6.21 15.42 14.41
CA GLU A 134 5.88 14.70 13.16
C GLU A 134 5.03 15.56 12.25
N LEU A 135 4.08 16.31 12.80
CA LEU A 135 3.17 17.18 12.07
C LEU A 135 3.67 18.64 11.94
N LYS A 136 4.82 18.95 12.51
CA LYS A 136 5.34 20.32 12.57
C LYS A 136 5.44 20.98 11.20
N SER A 137 5.96 20.27 10.22
CA SER A 137 6.09 20.79 8.85
C SER A 137 4.73 21.18 8.25
N VAL A 138 3.68 20.44 8.61
CA VAL A 138 2.31 20.72 8.11
C VAL A 138 1.74 21.96 8.82
N PHE A 139 1.94 22.10 10.13
CA PHE A 139 1.58 23.32 10.86
C PHE A 139 2.41 24.53 10.44
N GLU A 140 3.56 24.31 9.81
CA GLU A 140 4.39 25.36 9.19
C GLU A 140 4.01 25.65 7.74
N GLY A 141 2.98 24.98 7.20
CA GLY A 141 2.40 25.23 5.89
C GLY A 141 2.87 24.32 4.75
N GLN A 142 3.58 23.21 5.07
CA GLN A 142 3.91 22.19 4.09
C GLN A 142 2.82 21.11 4.06
N GLU A 143 2.60 20.51 2.90
CA GLU A 143 1.75 19.34 2.78
C GLU A 143 2.55 18.07 3.09
N TYR A 144 1.89 17.09 3.70
CA TYR A 144 2.42 15.74 3.87
C TYR A 144 1.53 14.77 3.11
N VAL A 145 2.13 13.99 2.21
CA VAL A 145 1.46 12.95 1.42
C VAL A 145 2.24 11.67 1.62
N GLN A 146 1.60 10.69 2.23
CA GLN A 146 2.19 9.38 2.47
C GLN A 146 2.24 8.59 1.15
N ASP A 147 3.38 7.99 0.84
CA ASP A 147 3.62 7.23 -0.41
C ASP A 147 3.71 5.71 -0.19
N TYR A 148 3.22 5.23 0.94
CA TYR A 148 3.16 3.81 1.32
C TYR A 148 1.85 3.51 2.06
N ILE A 149 1.52 2.23 2.20
CA ILE A 149 0.41 1.78 3.04
C ILE A 149 0.95 1.57 4.46
N ASP A 150 0.28 2.16 5.44
CA ASP A 150 0.54 1.94 6.86
C ASP A 150 -0.50 0.97 7.43
N GLU A 151 -0.01 -0.10 8.08
CA GLU A 151 -0.84 -1.09 8.76
C GLU A 151 -1.08 -0.62 10.19
N THR A 152 -2.21 0.01 10.44
CA THR A 152 -2.58 0.56 11.74
C THR A 152 -3.63 -0.31 12.44
N GLU A 153 -3.96 0.01 13.71
CA GLU A 153 -5.07 -0.61 14.44
C GLU A 153 -6.42 -0.29 13.77
N ASP A 154 -6.52 0.83 13.07
CA ASP A 154 -7.71 1.32 12.36
C ASP A 154 -7.82 0.80 10.92
N GLY A 155 -6.85 -0.01 10.47
CA GLY A 155 -6.79 -0.62 9.14
C GLY A 155 -5.53 -0.27 8.36
N ASP A 156 -5.54 -0.66 7.08
CA ASP A 156 -4.49 -0.33 6.13
C ASP A 156 -4.77 1.05 5.54
N LEU A 157 -3.98 2.06 5.88
CA LEU A 157 -4.27 3.46 5.56
C LEU A 157 -3.18 4.09 4.68
N ILE A 158 -3.61 5.04 3.86
CA ILE A 158 -2.75 6.03 3.20
C ILE A 158 -3.21 7.39 3.68
N THR A 159 -2.33 8.11 4.37
CA THR A 159 -2.65 9.36 5.05
C THR A 159 -2.11 10.58 4.29
N VAL A 160 -2.93 11.62 4.22
CA VAL A 160 -2.56 12.93 3.69
C VAL A 160 -2.89 13.99 4.73
N TYR A 161 -1.91 14.84 5.04
CA TYR A 161 -2.11 16.02 5.90
C TYR A 161 -1.91 17.30 5.10
N LYS A 162 -2.88 18.21 5.15
CA LYS A 162 -2.79 19.51 4.50
C LYS A 162 -3.09 20.66 5.45
N PRO A 163 -2.34 21.78 5.35
CA PRO A 163 -2.57 22.94 6.20
C PRO A 163 -3.87 23.64 5.82
N ILE A 164 -4.68 23.99 6.82
CA ILE A 164 -5.84 24.88 6.67
C ILE A 164 -5.39 26.29 7.03
N THR A 165 -5.53 27.23 6.09
CA THR A 165 -5.11 28.62 6.27
C THR A 165 -6.31 29.56 6.34
N ASN A 166 -6.24 30.54 7.24
CA ASN A 166 -7.24 31.61 7.30
C ASN A 166 -7.00 32.69 6.24
N SER A 167 -7.88 33.69 6.17
CA SER A 167 -7.79 34.82 5.22
C SER A 167 -6.51 35.67 5.37
N ALA A 168 -5.84 35.61 6.51
CA ALA A 168 -4.55 36.27 6.75
C ALA A 168 -3.33 35.41 6.31
N GLY A 169 -3.56 34.20 5.78
CA GLY A 169 -2.50 33.28 5.37
C GLY A 169 -1.82 32.54 6.53
N LYS A 170 -2.40 32.58 7.73
CA LYS A 170 -1.91 31.81 8.88
C LYS A 170 -2.48 30.40 8.85
N VAL A 171 -1.65 29.38 9.08
CA VAL A 171 -2.13 28.02 9.32
C VAL A 171 -2.84 27.99 10.68
N VAL A 172 -4.09 27.59 10.67
CA VAL A 172 -4.97 27.57 11.86
C VAL A 172 -5.30 26.16 12.30
N ALA A 173 -5.22 25.20 11.37
CA ALA A 173 -5.42 23.78 11.63
C ALA A 173 -4.76 22.95 10.53
N VAL A 174 -4.80 21.64 10.67
CA VAL A 174 -4.40 20.66 9.66
C VAL A 174 -5.61 19.79 9.33
N LEU A 175 -5.84 19.54 8.04
CA LEU A 175 -6.79 18.56 7.56
C LEU A 175 -6.07 17.21 7.48
N GLY A 176 -6.59 16.17 8.16
CA GLY A 176 -6.21 14.78 8.02
C GLY A 176 -7.22 14.05 7.12
N CYS A 177 -6.71 13.31 6.16
CA CYS A 177 -7.49 12.52 5.21
C CYS A 177 -6.86 11.14 5.05
N ASP A 178 -7.55 10.10 5.51
CA ASP A 178 -7.07 8.72 5.47
C ASP A 178 -7.91 7.90 4.49
N TYR A 179 -7.24 7.37 3.49
CA TYR A 179 -7.80 6.49 2.49
C TYR A 179 -7.67 5.03 2.95
N ASP A 180 -8.78 4.26 2.90
CA ASP A 180 -8.75 2.82 3.17
C ASP A 180 -8.06 2.05 2.03
N ALA A 181 -6.88 1.54 2.33
CA ALA A 181 -6.07 0.77 1.39
C ALA A 181 -6.29 -0.75 1.50
N SER A 182 -7.25 -1.22 2.31
CA SER A 182 -7.50 -2.66 2.54
C SER A 182 -7.80 -3.41 1.23
N ASP A 183 -8.54 -2.79 0.32
CA ASP A 183 -8.79 -3.35 -1.01
C ASP A 183 -7.51 -3.49 -1.84
N ILE A 184 -6.57 -2.55 -1.71
CA ILE A 184 -5.26 -2.58 -2.37
C ILE A 184 -4.47 -3.76 -1.81
N THR A 185 -4.36 -3.89 -0.51
CA THR A 185 -3.66 -4.98 0.17
C THR A 185 -4.23 -6.34 -0.21
N ALA A 186 -5.56 -6.50 -0.19
CA ALA A 186 -6.22 -7.74 -0.60
C ALA A 186 -5.93 -8.11 -2.07
N ARG A 187 -5.92 -7.14 -2.99
CA ARG A 187 -5.59 -7.36 -4.40
C ARG A 187 -4.13 -7.70 -4.60
N LEU A 188 -3.22 -7.11 -3.83
CA LEU A 188 -1.79 -7.43 -3.85
C LEU A 188 -1.54 -8.87 -3.40
N GLU A 189 -2.17 -9.32 -2.32
CA GLU A 189 -2.11 -10.71 -1.86
C GLU A 189 -2.64 -11.69 -2.91
N ALA A 190 -3.79 -11.40 -3.51
CA ALA A 190 -4.36 -12.22 -4.58
C ALA A 190 -3.44 -12.28 -5.81
N SER A 191 -2.78 -11.18 -6.15
CA SER A 191 -1.80 -11.10 -7.24
C SER A 191 -0.56 -11.95 -6.96
N LEU A 192 -0.03 -11.92 -5.74
CA LEU A 192 1.08 -12.80 -5.31
C LEU A 192 0.74 -14.27 -5.52
N VAL A 193 -0.42 -14.70 -5.05
CA VAL A 193 -0.90 -16.08 -5.22
C VAL A 193 -1.02 -16.43 -6.70
N GLY A 194 -1.50 -15.51 -7.53
CA GLY A 194 -1.60 -15.66 -8.99
C GLY A 194 -0.24 -15.87 -9.64
N VAL A 195 0.74 -15.02 -9.33
CA VAL A 195 2.12 -15.10 -9.84
C VAL A 195 2.78 -16.42 -9.47
N VAL A 196 2.64 -16.86 -8.22
CA VAL A 196 3.19 -18.14 -7.73
C VAL A 196 2.56 -19.32 -8.47
N LYS A 197 1.23 -19.33 -8.67
CA LYS A 197 0.53 -20.40 -9.41
C LYS A 197 0.99 -20.47 -10.86
N ILE A 198 1.06 -19.34 -11.57
CA ILE A 198 1.52 -19.29 -12.96
C ILE A 198 2.98 -19.74 -13.06
N GLY A 199 3.85 -19.29 -12.16
CA GLY A 199 5.24 -19.72 -12.10
C GLY A 199 5.38 -21.23 -11.93
N ALA A 200 4.60 -21.83 -11.02
CA ALA A 200 4.59 -23.29 -10.81
C ALA A 200 4.17 -24.05 -12.07
N VAL A 201 3.12 -23.62 -12.77
CA VAL A 201 2.66 -24.21 -14.03
C VAL A 201 3.76 -24.10 -15.11
N CYS A 202 4.38 -22.94 -15.26
CA CYS A 202 5.47 -22.72 -16.22
C CYS A 202 6.67 -23.67 -15.95
N ILE A 203 7.04 -23.86 -14.69
CA ILE A 203 8.11 -24.80 -14.31
C ILE A 203 7.76 -26.23 -14.68
N VAL A 204 6.54 -26.67 -14.38
CA VAL A 204 6.09 -28.04 -14.72
C VAL A 204 6.12 -28.26 -16.23
N LEU A 205 5.61 -27.30 -17.02
CA LEU A 205 5.63 -27.38 -18.48
C LEU A 205 7.06 -27.39 -19.04
N ALA A 206 7.95 -26.55 -18.51
CA ALA A 206 9.35 -26.51 -18.93
C ALA A 206 10.08 -27.84 -18.63
N VAL A 207 9.88 -28.43 -17.45
CA VAL A 207 10.44 -29.72 -17.07
C VAL A 207 9.92 -30.83 -17.98
N ALA A 208 8.62 -30.84 -18.28
CA ALA A 208 8.02 -31.84 -19.18
C ALA A 208 8.59 -31.72 -20.61
N ALA A 209 8.63 -30.51 -21.17
CA ALA A 209 9.16 -30.26 -22.51
C ALA A 209 10.64 -30.67 -22.63
N LEU A 210 11.47 -30.25 -21.67
CA LEU A 210 12.90 -30.62 -21.63
C LEU A 210 13.10 -32.13 -21.50
N SER A 211 12.30 -32.81 -20.68
CA SER A 211 12.35 -34.25 -20.51
C SER A 211 12.02 -34.99 -21.82
N ILE A 212 11.06 -34.53 -22.59
CA ILE A 212 10.70 -35.08 -23.90
C ILE A 212 11.86 -34.86 -24.90
N ILE A 213 12.38 -33.64 -25.00
CA ILE A 213 13.49 -33.29 -25.93
C ILE A 213 14.72 -34.15 -25.64
N ILE A 214 15.16 -34.20 -24.38
CA ILE A 214 16.33 -34.98 -23.98
C ILE A 214 16.09 -36.48 -24.24
N SER A 215 14.89 -37.01 -23.99
CA SER A 215 14.56 -38.39 -24.27
C SER A 215 14.63 -38.74 -25.75
N THR A 216 14.13 -37.82 -26.62
CA THR A 216 14.17 -38.00 -28.08
C THR A 216 15.60 -38.00 -28.61
N ILE A 217 16.41 -37.02 -28.19
CA ILE A 217 17.83 -36.96 -28.58
C ILE A 217 18.61 -38.18 -28.12
N THR A 218 18.41 -38.62 -26.87
CA THR A 218 19.12 -39.78 -26.34
C THR A 218 18.73 -41.07 -27.07
N ARG A 219 17.47 -41.25 -27.41
CA ARG A 219 16.99 -42.40 -28.21
C ARG A 219 17.59 -42.40 -29.63
N GLY A 220 17.65 -41.21 -30.25
CA GLY A 220 18.28 -41.07 -31.58
C GLY A 220 19.76 -41.43 -31.60
N LEU A 221 20.53 -40.95 -30.60
CA LEU A 221 21.95 -41.29 -30.46
C LEU A 221 22.19 -42.79 -30.19
N GLN A 222 21.36 -43.39 -29.34
CA GLN A 222 21.46 -44.84 -29.07
C GLN A 222 21.18 -45.67 -30.32
N LYS A 223 20.20 -45.27 -31.11
CA LYS A 223 19.91 -45.93 -32.40
C LYS A 223 21.06 -45.80 -33.41
N ALA A 224 21.66 -44.63 -33.52
CA ALA A 224 22.81 -44.39 -34.39
C ALA A 224 24.06 -45.27 -33.99
N MET A 225 24.32 -45.39 -32.70
CA MET A 225 25.42 -46.23 -32.19
C MET A 225 25.18 -47.75 -32.28
N SER A 226 23.93 -48.20 -32.44
CA SER A 226 23.61 -49.63 -32.62
C SER A 226 23.72 -50.08 -34.05
N PHE A 227 23.93 -49.23 -35.02
CA PHE A 227 24.14 -49.51 -36.46
C PHE A 227 25.60 -49.38 -36.90
N SER A 228 26.52 -49.01 -35.99
CA SER A 228 27.97 -48.96 -36.23
C SER A 228 28.65 -50.16 -35.49
#